data_02e203f1a4925b91fc0eef152fa7207a
#
_entry.id   02e203f1a4925b91fc0eef152fa7207a
#
_cell.length_a   1.000
_cell.length_b   1.000
_cell.length_c   1.000
_cell.angle_alpha   90.00
_cell.angle_beta   90.00
_cell.angle_gamma   90.00
#
_symmetry.space_group_name_H-M   'P 1'
#
loop_
_entity.id
_entity.type
_entity.pdbx_description
1 polymer ?
#
loop_
_entity_poly.entity_id
_entity_poly.type
_entity_poly.pdbx_seq_one_letter_code
_entity_poly.pdbx_strand_id
1 'polypeptide(L)'
;VGAGKPAPDIYLKNAKICNVLPEESLVFEDVVQGIEAGHNAGMRVCAVFDEYSVYIDEEKHRKADYYINDFNEVIKELRKAEI
;
A
#
# COMPACT_ATOMS: atom_id res chain seq x y z
N VAL A 1 7.88 18.23 1.58
CA VAL A 1 6.59 17.56 1.57
C VAL A 1 5.66 18.25 2.53
N GLY A 2 4.59 18.81 2.03
CA GLY A 2 3.78 19.70 2.82
C GLY A 2 2.74 19.10 3.72
N ALA A 3 2.20 17.93 3.40
CA ALA A 3 1.04 17.39 4.10
C ALA A 3 1.30 15.97 4.58
N GLY A 4 0.65 15.61 5.70
CA GLY A 4 0.65 14.25 6.19
C GLY A 4 -0.37 13.38 5.46
N LYS A 5 -0.51 12.13 5.91
CA LYS A 5 -1.53 11.22 5.38
C LYS A 5 -2.93 11.76 5.73
N PRO A 6 -3.89 11.65 4.85
CA PRO A 6 -3.92 10.85 3.61
C PRO A 6 -3.42 11.56 2.34
N ALA A 7 -2.64 12.61 2.46
CA ALA A 7 -2.12 13.33 1.31
C ALA A 7 -1.14 12.46 0.51
N PRO A 8 -1.17 12.54 -0.83
CA PRO A 8 -0.38 11.65 -1.69
C PRO A 8 1.07 12.10 -1.93
N ASP A 9 1.48 13.22 -1.38
CA ASP A 9 2.73 13.91 -1.75
C ASP A 9 3.97 13.04 -1.67
N ILE A 10 4.13 12.30 -0.57
CA ILE A 10 5.34 11.48 -0.38
C ILE A 10 5.39 10.31 -1.35
N TYR A 11 4.24 9.72 -1.66
CA TYR A 11 4.17 8.60 -2.60
C TYR A 11 4.47 9.06 -4.02
N LEU A 12 3.95 10.20 -4.41
CA LEU A 12 4.21 10.77 -5.74
C LEU A 12 5.68 11.15 -5.89
N LYS A 13 6.29 11.69 -4.84
CA LYS A 13 7.71 12.03 -4.85
C LYS A 13 8.57 10.77 -4.99
N ASN A 14 8.23 9.71 -4.27
CA ASN A 14 8.96 8.44 -4.36
C ASN A 14 8.85 7.83 -5.75
N ALA A 15 7.67 7.84 -6.36
CA ALA A 15 7.47 7.34 -7.71
C ALA A 15 8.33 8.11 -8.71
N LYS A 16 8.41 9.43 -8.57
CA LYS A 16 9.23 10.26 -9.44
C LYS A 16 10.71 9.95 -9.29
N ILE A 17 11.19 9.78 -8.05
CA ILE A 17 12.59 9.42 -7.78
C ILE A 17 12.93 8.08 -8.40
N CYS A 18 12.03 7.10 -8.29
CA CYS A 18 12.22 5.76 -8.86
C CYS A 18 11.95 5.69 -10.35
N ASN A 19 11.50 6.79 -10.95
CA ASN A 19 11.19 6.88 -12.38
C ASN A 19 10.15 5.86 -12.82
N VAL A 20 9.07 5.74 -12.04
CA VAL A 20 7.92 4.88 -12.35
C VAL A 20 6.64 5.71 -12.32
N LEU A 21 5.63 5.26 -13.05
CA LEU A 21 4.31 5.91 -13.01
C LEU A 21 3.54 5.44 -11.78
N PRO A 22 2.71 6.30 -11.16
CA PRO A 22 1.90 5.89 -10.02
C PRO A 22 1.08 4.61 -10.29
N GLU A 23 0.47 4.50 -11.46
CA GLU A 23 -0.35 3.33 -11.81
C GLU A 23 0.46 2.03 -11.95
N GLU A 24 1.78 2.14 -11.99
CA GLU A 24 2.69 0.99 -12.01
C GLU A 24 3.20 0.63 -10.62
N SER A 25 2.80 1.40 -9.60
CA SER A 25 3.34 1.27 -8.25
C SER A 25 2.37 0.54 -7.33
N LEU A 26 2.92 -0.23 -6.41
CA LEU A 26 2.18 -0.89 -5.35
C LEU A 26 2.73 -0.42 -4.01
N VAL A 27 1.85 0.08 -3.16
CA VAL A 27 2.20 0.58 -1.83
C VAL A 27 1.74 -0.43 -0.78
N PHE A 28 2.57 -0.66 0.23
CA PHE A 28 2.21 -1.48 1.39
C PHE A 28 1.93 -0.58 2.58
N GLU A 29 0.74 -0.71 3.18
CA GLU A 29 0.32 0.14 4.30
C GLU A 29 -0.40 -0.65 5.37
N ASP A 30 -0.19 -0.28 6.61
CA ASP A 30 -0.82 -0.93 7.76
C ASP A 30 -1.96 -0.12 8.38
N VAL A 31 -2.18 1.11 7.93
CA VAL A 31 -3.24 1.99 8.45
C VAL A 31 -4.10 2.56 7.32
N VAL A 32 -5.34 2.91 7.65
CA VAL A 32 -6.32 3.41 6.66
C VAL A 32 -5.85 4.69 5.99
N GLN A 33 -5.27 5.61 6.74
CA GLN A 33 -4.78 6.88 6.17
C GLN A 33 -3.71 6.64 5.10
N GLY A 34 -2.85 5.65 5.32
CA GLY A 34 -1.84 5.27 4.33
C GLY A 34 -2.46 4.68 3.07
N ILE A 35 -3.50 3.86 3.23
CA ILE A 35 -4.23 3.28 2.09
C ILE A 35 -4.86 4.41 1.26
N GLU A 36 -5.51 5.35 1.91
CA GLU A 36 -6.11 6.50 1.23
C GLU A 36 -5.08 7.36 0.51
N ALA A 37 -3.93 7.59 1.16
CA ALA A 37 -2.85 8.35 0.54
C ALA A 37 -2.30 7.66 -0.70
N GLY A 38 -2.12 6.35 -0.66
CA GLY A 38 -1.68 5.57 -1.81
C GLY A 38 -2.67 5.67 -2.97
N HIS A 39 -3.96 5.51 -2.70
CA HIS A 39 -5.00 5.64 -3.72
C HIS A 39 -5.07 7.07 -4.27
N ASN A 40 -4.92 8.08 -3.39
CA ASN A 40 -4.92 9.47 -3.85
C ASN A 40 -3.71 9.78 -4.73
N ALA A 41 -2.63 9.01 -4.60
CA ALA A 41 -1.47 9.11 -5.48
C ALA A 41 -1.66 8.36 -6.80
N GLY A 42 -2.78 7.66 -6.98
CA GLY A 42 -3.03 6.86 -8.17
C GLY A 42 -2.36 5.49 -8.15
N MET A 43 -1.95 5.02 -6.99
CA MET A 43 -1.26 3.75 -6.80
C MET A 43 -2.20 2.68 -6.31
N ARG A 44 -1.84 1.40 -6.53
CA ARG A 44 -2.52 0.28 -5.90
C ARG A 44 -1.95 0.11 -4.50
N VAL A 45 -2.78 -0.34 -3.58
CA VAL A 45 -2.39 -0.47 -2.18
C VAL A 45 -2.66 -1.89 -1.69
N CYS A 46 -1.64 -2.48 -1.07
CA CYS A 46 -1.76 -3.73 -0.35
C CYS A 46 -1.77 -3.41 1.14
N ALA A 47 -2.86 -3.72 1.82
CA ALA A 47 -2.93 -3.55 3.26
C ALA A 47 -2.20 -4.71 3.93
N VAL A 48 -1.52 -4.40 5.04
CA VAL A 48 -0.75 -5.38 5.80
C VAL A 48 -1.36 -5.50 7.20
N PHE A 49 -1.51 -6.73 7.68
CA PHE A 49 -1.98 -6.97 9.04
C PHE A 49 -1.01 -6.33 10.05
N ASP A 50 -1.58 -5.68 11.05
CA ASP A 50 -0.83 -5.10 12.16
C ASP A 50 -1.62 -5.33 13.43
N GLU A 51 -1.03 -6.02 14.40
CA GLU A 51 -1.71 -6.35 15.64
C GLU A 51 -2.15 -5.13 16.45
N TYR A 52 -1.50 -4.00 16.24
CA TYR A 52 -1.85 -2.74 16.91
C TYR A 52 -3.01 -2.00 16.23
N SER A 53 -3.41 -2.42 15.03
CA SER A 53 -4.51 -1.82 14.30
C SER A 53 -5.63 -2.79 13.95
N VAL A 54 -5.79 -3.85 14.75
CA VAL A 54 -6.83 -4.87 14.53
C VAL A 54 -8.23 -4.24 14.52
N TYR A 55 -8.44 -3.21 15.32
CA TYR A 55 -9.73 -2.52 15.41
C TYR A 55 -10.18 -1.85 14.10
N ILE A 56 -9.27 -1.64 13.17
CA ILE A 56 -9.58 -1.07 11.85
C ILE A 56 -9.37 -2.07 10.71
N ASP A 57 -9.15 -3.34 11.04
CA ASP A 57 -8.79 -4.35 10.06
C ASP A 57 -9.86 -4.57 8.99
N GLU A 58 -11.13 -4.55 9.39
CA GLU A 58 -12.24 -4.68 8.45
C GLU A 58 -12.25 -3.54 7.42
N GLU A 59 -12.00 -2.32 7.87
CA GLU A 59 -11.94 -1.16 6.99
C GLU A 59 -10.74 -1.25 6.05
N LYS A 60 -9.60 -1.77 6.54
CA LYS A 60 -8.42 -2.01 5.71
C LYS A 60 -8.72 -2.99 4.59
N HIS A 61 -9.40 -4.10 4.90
CA HIS A 61 -9.82 -5.07 3.90
C HIS A 61 -10.71 -4.45 2.84
N ARG A 62 -11.64 -3.60 3.25
CA ARG A 62 -12.60 -2.98 2.35
C ARG A 62 -11.95 -1.95 1.41
N LYS A 63 -11.00 -1.18 1.92
CA LYS A 63 -10.42 -0.05 1.18
C LYS A 63 -9.21 -0.39 0.34
N ALA A 64 -8.43 -1.39 0.72
CA ALA A 64 -7.22 -1.77 -0.02
C ALA A 64 -7.56 -2.61 -1.24
N ASP A 65 -6.67 -2.60 -2.22
CA ASP A 65 -6.80 -3.46 -3.40
C ASP A 65 -6.43 -4.89 -3.06
N TYR A 66 -5.47 -5.07 -2.14
CA TYR A 66 -4.99 -6.38 -1.69
C TYR A 66 -4.82 -6.36 -0.19
N TYR A 67 -4.75 -7.53 0.42
CA TYR A 67 -4.51 -7.67 1.85
C TYR A 67 -3.61 -8.86 2.12
N ILE A 68 -2.57 -8.67 2.94
CA ILE A 68 -1.67 -9.75 3.35
C ILE A 68 -1.48 -9.73 4.86
N ASN A 69 -1.21 -10.89 5.44
CA ASN A 69 -0.92 -11.02 6.87
C ASN A 69 0.55 -10.73 7.18
N ASP A 70 1.44 -11.09 6.26
CA ASP A 70 2.85 -10.74 6.35
C ASP A 70 3.51 -10.76 4.96
N PHE A 71 4.74 -10.28 4.89
CA PHE A 71 5.45 -10.18 3.62
C PHE A 71 5.86 -11.53 3.02
N ASN A 72 5.83 -12.61 3.79
CA ASN A 72 6.11 -13.96 3.27
C ASN A 72 5.07 -14.37 2.23
N GLU A 73 3.84 -13.89 2.36
CA GLU A 73 2.80 -14.15 1.37
C GLU A 73 3.18 -13.58 0.01
N VAL A 74 3.79 -12.40 -0.01
CA VAL A 74 4.27 -11.76 -1.23
C VAL A 74 5.37 -12.59 -1.87
N ILE A 75 6.32 -13.06 -1.07
CA ILE A 75 7.43 -13.88 -1.55
C ILE A 75 6.92 -15.17 -2.19
N LYS A 76 5.94 -15.82 -1.58
CA LYS A 76 5.33 -17.03 -2.13
C LYS A 76 4.69 -16.77 -3.49
N GLU A 77 3.96 -15.68 -3.64
CA GLU A 77 3.32 -15.34 -4.90
C GLU A 77 4.34 -15.00 -5.99
N LEU A 78 5.41 -14.30 -5.63
CA LEU A 78 6.49 -14.00 -6.56
C LEU A 78 7.18 -15.27 -7.05
N ARG A 79 7.41 -16.24 -6.15
CA ARG A 79 8.01 -17.53 -6.53
C ARG A 79 7.13 -18.31 -7.49
N LYS A 80 5.82 -18.26 -7.29
CA LYS A 80 4.88 -18.90 -8.23
C LYS A 80 4.97 -18.27 -9.61
N ALA A 81 5.15 -16.96 -9.67
CA ALA A 81 5.24 -16.25 -10.95
C ALA A 81 6.51 -16.57 -11.73
N GLU A 82 7.56 -17.05 -11.06
CA GLU A 82 8.83 -17.43 -11.69
C GLU A 82 8.77 -18.78 -12.43
N ILE A 83 7.75 -19.55 -12.18
CA ILE A 83 7.57 -20.86 -12.80
C ILE A 83 6.80 -20.69 -14.11
#